data_b2e3c28ff1f412152a08a0d40814e1fb
#
_entry.id   b2e3c28ff1f412152a08a0d40814e1fb
#
_cell.length_a   1.000
_cell.length_b   1.000
_cell.length_c   1.000
_cell.angle_alpha   90.00
_cell.angle_beta   90.00
_cell.angle_gamma   90.00
#
_symmetry.space_group_name_H-M   'P 1'
#
loop_
_entity.id
_entity.type
_entity.pdbx_description
1 polymer ?
#
loop_
_entity_poly.entity_id
_entity_poly.type
_entity_poly.pdbx_seq_one_letter_code
_entity_poly.pdbx_strand_id
1 'polypeptide(L)'
;RVRGIYEYIISNDSDDEDTNTQSVQRFLQQGVQVGSMDAVNTSGESYVLWQWAANGTSNPSVNTDAGFSIATYTGNGTGGRTVTHSLGVAPEFICVKKLGNGDDSTNRHWAVYHVSEGNTKYGLLSDTNAFGTSSGYWNDTTPGTSTFAVGTDDSVNGNNAPYVAYCWAGVDGYSKFGTY
;
A
#
# COMPACT_ATOMS: atom_id res chain seq x y z
N ARG A 1 13.17 3.30 3.43
CA ARG A 1 12.44 2.55 4.43
C ARG A 1 11.55 3.45 5.24
N VAL A 2 10.26 3.40 4.99
CA VAL A 2 9.26 4.31 5.57
C VAL A 2 8.74 3.82 6.92
N ARG A 3 8.80 2.50 7.15
CA ARG A 3 8.40 1.79 8.39
C ARG A 3 9.60 1.07 9.00
N GLY A 4 9.49 0.51 10.20
CA GLY A 4 10.54 -0.23 10.88
C GLY A 4 11.00 -1.53 10.19
N ILE A 5 12.06 -2.20 10.69
CA ILE A 5 12.55 -3.47 10.09
C ILE A 5 11.76 -4.69 10.54
N TYR A 6 11.16 -4.59 11.68
CA TYR A 6 10.45 -5.69 12.31
C TYR A 6 8.94 -5.59 12.13
N GLU A 7 8.48 -4.47 11.56
CA GLU A 7 7.07 -4.24 11.26
C GLU A 7 6.70 -4.96 9.96
N TYR A 8 5.62 -5.73 10.00
CA TYR A 8 5.09 -6.46 8.86
C TYR A 8 3.58 -6.34 8.77
N ILE A 9 3.07 -6.55 7.58
CA ILE A 9 1.65 -6.57 7.26
C ILE A 9 1.40 -7.78 6.35
N ILE A 10 0.32 -8.51 6.61
CA ILE A 10 -0.06 -9.69 5.83
C ILE A 10 -1.00 -9.26 4.70
N SER A 11 -0.66 -9.57 3.44
CA SER A 11 -1.42 -9.07 2.27
C SER A 11 -2.75 -9.77 2.04
N ASN A 12 -2.94 -10.97 2.56
CA ASN A 12 -4.18 -11.75 2.47
C ASN A 12 -4.99 -11.71 3.77
N ASP A 13 -4.73 -10.73 4.62
CA ASP A 13 -5.42 -10.53 5.89
C ASP A 13 -5.84 -9.07 6.06
N SER A 14 -6.85 -8.85 6.90
CA SER A 14 -7.31 -7.51 7.31
C SER A 14 -6.61 -6.99 8.56
N ASP A 15 -5.79 -7.81 9.24
CA ASP A 15 -5.11 -7.43 10.48
C ASP A 15 -4.24 -6.20 10.33
N ASP A 16 -4.11 -5.46 11.41
CA ASP A 16 -3.24 -4.30 11.52
C ASP A 16 -1.75 -4.68 11.39
N GLU A 17 -0.89 -3.68 11.31
CA GLU A 17 0.55 -3.90 11.35
C GLU A 17 0.98 -4.54 12.68
N ASP A 18 1.84 -5.54 12.60
CA ASP A 18 2.39 -6.23 13.74
C ASP A 18 3.93 -6.17 13.73
N THR A 19 4.55 -6.51 14.83
CA THR A 19 6.00 -6.45 15.03
C THR A 19 6.56 -7.81 15.40
N ASN A 20 7.53 -8.31 14.61
CA ASN A 20 8.24 -9.54 14.92
C ASN A 20 9.73 -9.43 14.56
N THR A 21 10.60 -9.52 15.54
CA THR A 21 12.05 -9.46 15.36
C THR A 21 12.62 -10.63 14.56
N GLN A 22 11.82 -11.68 14.35
CA GLN A 22 12.16 -12.85 13.55
C GLN A 22 11.54 -12.85 12.14
N SER A 23 10.90 -11.75 11.72
CA SER A 23 10.44 -11.52 10.35
C SER A 23 11.61 -11.11 9.44
N VAL A 24 11.45 -10.11 8.59
CA VAL A 24 12.55 -9.52 7.81
C VAL A 24 13.43 -8.68 8.73
N GLN A 25 14.64 -9.14 8.98
CA GLN A 25 15.57 -8.52 9.91
C GLN A 25 16.45 -7.44 9.27
N ARG A 26 16.75 -7.56 7.97
CA ARG A 26 17.63 -6.61 7.27
C ARG A 26 17.42 -6.67 5.77
N PHE A 27 17.43 -5.51 5.12
CA PHE A 27 17.61 -5.38 3.68
C PHE A 27 19.11 -5.32 3.36
N LEU A 28 19.55 -6.14 2.44
CA LEU A 28 20.93 -6.25 1.96
C LEU A 28 21.00 -5.74 0.51
N GLN A 29 22.20 -5.49 0.01
CA GLN A 29 22.40 -5.05 -1.37
C GLN A 29 21.86 -6.06 -2.40
N GLN A 30 21.88 -7.35 -2.10
CA GLN A 30 21.46 -8.43 -3.00
C GLN A 30 20.46 -9.38 -2.34
N GLY A 31 19.60 -8.88 -1.48
CA GLY A 31 18.58 -9.71 -0.84
C GLY A 31 18.08 -9.18 0.50
N VAL A 32 17.56 -10.08 1.31
CA VAL A 32 17.10 -9.80 2.67
C VAL A 32 17.64 -10.84 3.65
N GLN A 33 17.82 -10.43 4.89
CA GLN A 33 18.01 -11.36 6.00
C GLN A 33 16.66 -11.57 6.66
N VAL A 34 16.25 -12.83 6.78
CA VAL A 34 15.05 -13.25 7.53
C VAL A 34 15.43 -13.93 8.83
N GLY A 35 14.55 -13.86 9.80
CA GLY A 35 14.67 -14.58 11.07
C GLY A 35 14.05 -15.98 11.00
N SER A 36 13.50 -16.43 12.12
CA SER A 36 12.89 -17.76 12.27
C SER A 36 11.35 -17.74 12.27
N MET A 37 10.72 -16.62 11.92
CA MET A 37 9.26 -16.55 11.82
C MET A 37 8.76 -17.49 10.71
N ASP A 38 7.79 -18.35 11.00
CA ASP A 38 7.28 -19.37 10.08
C ASP A 38 6.76 -18.77 8.76
N ALA A 39 6.16 -17.59 8.79
CA ALA A 39 5.67 -16.91 7.59
C ALA A 39 6.78 -16.58 6.56
N VAL A 40 8.05 -16.57 6.94
CA VAL A 40 9.17 -16.18 6.08
C VAL A 40 10.30 -17.21 6.03
N ASN A 41 10.32 -18.22 6.90
CA ASN A 41 11.44 -19.15 7.03
C ASN A 41 11.10 -20.50 7.68
N THR A 42 9.99 -21.13 7.33
CA THR A 42 9.66 -22.51 7.77
C THR A 42 10.60 -23.51 7.09
N SER A 43 11.12 -24.45 7.86
CA SER A 43 12.00 -25.51 7.34
C SER A 43 11.30 -26.38 6.30
N GLY A 44 11.93 -26.53 5.14
CA GLY A 44 11.43 -27.38 4.04
C GLY A 44 10.45 -26.66 3.10
N GLU A 45 10.04 -25.42 3.38
CA GLU A 45 9.15 -24.64 2.52
C GLU A 45 9.92 -23.80 1.49
N SER A 46 9.26 -23.49 0.38
CA SER A 46 9.77 -22.62 -0.68
C SER A 46 9.10 -21.25 -0.63
N TYR A 47 9.90 -20.21 -0.79
CA TYR A 47 9.44 -18.82 -0.71
C TYR A 47 9.79 -18.05 -1.98
N VAL A 48 8.93 -17.08 -2.34
CA VAL A 48 9.19 -16.08 -3.38
C VAL A 48 9.33 -14.71 -2.72
N LEU A 49 10.41 -14.01 -3.04
CA LEU A 49 10.67 -12.66 -2.56
C LEU A 49 10.45 -11.65 -3.68
N TRP A 50 9.55 -10.70 -3.45
CA TRP A 50 9.33 -9.54 -4.31
C TRP A 50 9.89 -8.30 -3.60
N GLN A 51 10.75 -7.55 -4.28
CA GLN A 51 11.38 -6.34 -3.73
C GLN A 51 11.15 -5.15 -4.66
N TRP A 52 10.66 -4.05 -4.10
CA TRP A 52 10.58 -2.76 -4.77
C TRP A 52 11.44 -1.76 -4.03
N ALA A 53 12.32 -1.08 -4.74
CA ALA A 53 13.15 -0.03 -4.17
C ALA A 53 12.46 1.32 -4.35
N ALA A 54 12.06 1.92 -3.24
CA ALA A 54 11.74 3.34 -3.16
C ALA A 54 12.98 4.08 -2.65
N ASN A 55 13.40 5.14 -3.31
CA ASN A 55 14.64 5.84 -2.99
C ASN A 55 14.45 6.81 -1.81
N GLY A 56 15.23 6.60 -0.75
CA GLY A 56 15.35 7.53 0.35
C GLY A 56 14.50 7.22 1.59
N THR A 57 14.60 8.12 2.58
CA THR A 57 13.93 8.04 3.89
C THR A 57 12.85 9.12 4.06
N SER A 58 12.59 9.93 3.03
CA SER A 58 11.52 10.95 3.03
C SER A 58 10.14 10.31 2.95
N ASN A 59 9.12 11.07 3.26
CA ASN A 59 7.73 10.69 3.08
C ASN A 59 7.04 11.68 2.12
N PRO A 60 6.63 11.25 0.91
CA PRO A 60 6.79 9.92 0.34
C PRO A 60 8.24 9.55 0.01
N SER A 61 8.56 8.25 0.05
CA SER A 61 9.78 7.69 -0.51
C SER A 61 9.50 7.27 -1.95
N VAL A 62 10.25 7.80 -2.92
CA VAL A 62 9.90 7.74 -4.35
C VAL A 62 11.07 7.25 -5.18
N ASN A 63 10.80 6.35 -6.11
CA ASN A 63 11.68 5.95 -7.20
C ASN A 63 10.95 6.17 -8.53
N THR A 64 11.17 7.30 -9.16
CA THR A 64 10.52 7.67 -10.43
C THR A 64 10.94 6.77 -11.59
N ASP A 65 12.19 6.26 -11.58
CA ASP A 65 12.71 5.38 -12.62
C ASP A 65 12.02 4.00 -12.61
N ALA A 66 11.61 3.54 -11.41
CA ALA A 66 10.85 2.31 -11.24
C ALA A 66 9.32 2.54 -11.22
N GLY A 67 8.87 3.80 -11.31
CA GLY A 67 7.46 4.16 -11.20
C GLY A 67 6.84 3.76 -9.85
N PHE A 68 7.61 3.82 -8.75
CA PHE A 68 7.17 3.30 -7.45
C PHE A 68 7.32 4.34 -6.33
N SER A 69 6.30 4.44 -5.47
CA SER A 69 6.30 5.32 -4.31
C SER A 69 5.65 4.64 -3.10
N ILE A 70 6.17 4.95 -1.91
CA ILE A 70 5.59 4.59 -0.62
C ILE A 70 5.30 5.87 0.15
N ALA A 71 4.06 6.07 0.57
CA ALA A 71 3.65 7.19 1.42
C ALA A 71 2.99 6.70 2.70
N THR A 72 3.24 7.39 3.81
CA THR A 72 2.49 7.21 5.06
C THR A 72 1.69 8.47 5.37
N TYR A 73 0.51 8.30 5.95
CA TYR A 73 -0.33 9.43 6.35
C TYR A 73 -1.25 9.04 7.51
N THR A 74 -1.78 10.05 8.19
CA THR A 74 -2.83 9.87 9.21
C THR A 74 -4.17 10.28 8.62
N GLY A 75 -5.18 9.44 8.68
CA GLY A 75 -6.53 9.74 8.23
C GLY A 75 -7.17 10.91 9.01
N ASN A 76 -8.15 11.58 8.41
CA ASN A 76 -8.88 12.68 9.04
C ASN A 76 -10.41 12.52 8.96
N GLY A 77 -10.90 11.39 8.45
CA GLY A 77 -12.32 11.10 8.31
C GLY A 77 -13.08 11.99 7.30
N THR A 78 -12.41 12.93 6.63
CA THR A 78 -13.04 13.90 5.73
C THR A 78 -12.76 13.54 4.28
N GLY A 79 -13.80 13.40 3.47
CA GLY A 79 -13.69 13.11 2.04
C GLY A 79 -12.98 14.22 1.27
N GLY A 80 -12.24 13.83 0.22
CA GLY A 80 -11.46 14.75 -0.60
C GLY A 80 -10.08 15.08 -0.02
N ARG A 81 -9.65 14.41 1.06
CA ARG A 81 -8.27 14.50 1.54
C ARG A 81 -7.33 14.02 0.45
N THR A 82 -6.25 14.77 0.20
CA THR A 82 -5.18 14.39 -0.74
C THR A 82 -4.01 13.75 -0.01
N VAL A 83 -3.47 12.68 -0.61
CA VAL A 83 -2.25 11.99 -0.18
C VAL A 83 -1.19 12.18 -1.25
N THR A 84 -0.01 12.66 -0.87
CA THR A 84 1.10 12.91 -1.79
C THR A 84 1.85 11.61 -2.08
N HIS A 85 2.08 11.30 -3.38
CA HIS A 85 2.90 10.18 -3.84
C HIS A 85 4.13 10.62 -4.64
N SER A 86 4.13 11.83 -5.22
CA SER A 86 5.27 12.48 -5.89
C SER A 86 5.91 11.67 -7.04
N LEU A 87 5.18 10.81 -7.74
CA LEU A 87 5.71 10.04 -8.88
C LEU A 87 6.01 10.89 -10.12
N GLY A 88 5.39 12.07 -10.23
CA GLY A 88 5.47 12.91 -11.43
C GLY A 88 4.52 12.49 -12.55
N VAL A 89 3.93 11.30 -12.45
CA VAL A 89 2.91 10.73 -13.33
C VAL A 89 1.77 10.13 -12.50
N ALA A 90 0.58 10.01 -13.06
CA ALA A 90 -0.55 9.42 -12.35
C ALA A 90 -0.29 7.91 -12.11
N PRO A 91 -0.49 7.40 -10.89
CA PRO A 91 -0.36 5.99 -10.61
C PRO A 91 -1.48 5.19 -11.30
N GLU A 92 -1.12 4.03 -11.82
CA GLU A 92 -2.05 3.07 -12.43
C GLU A 92 -2.58 2.04 -11.44
N PHE A 93 -1.82 1.82 -10.35
CA PHE A 93 -2.19 0.93 -9.26
C PHE A 93 -1.85 1.58 -7.93
N ILE A 94 -2.80 1.59 -7.00
CA ILE A 94 -2.59 2.07 -5.62
C ILE A 94 -3.10 1.00 -4.66
N CYS A 95 -2.31 0.72 -3.64
CA CYS A 95 -2.68 -0.17 -2.54
C CYS A 95 -2.56 0.58 -1.22
N VAL A 96 -3.65 0.70 -0.47
CA VAL A 96 -3.69 1.39 0.83
C VAL A 96 -4.00 0.39 1.93
N LYS A 97 -3.25 0.46 3.03
CA LYS A 97 -3.49 -0.35 4.23
C LYS A 97 -3.54 0.53 5.47
N LYS A 98 -4.58 0.35 6.27
CA LYS A 98 -4.64 0.83 7.65
C LYS A 98 -3.62 0.05 8.49
N LEU A 99 -2.77 0.76 9.25
CA LEU A 99 -1.67 0.18 10.02
C LEU A 99 -2.03 -0.07 11.49
N GLY A 100 -3.06 0.57 11.98
CA GLY A 100 -3.46 0.47 13.37
C GLY A 100 -4.71 1.29 13.67
N ASN A 101 -5.11 1.24 14.92
CA ASN A 101 -6.31 1.90 15.39
C ASN A 101 -6.18 3.43 15.32
N GLY A 102 -7.21 4.07 14.75
CA GLY A 102 -7.50 5.47 14.97
C GLY A 102 -8.64 5.59 15.99
N ASP A 103 -9.67 6.33 15.63
CA ASP A 103 -10.90 6.40 16.45
C ASP A 103 -11.77 5.13 16.29
N ASP A 104 -11.51 4.32 15.28
CA ASP A 104 -12.14 3.03 15.03
C ASP A 104 -11.14 1.88 15.21
N SER A 105 -11.45 0.97 16.12
CA SER A 105 -10.61 -0.20 16.45
C SER A 105 -10.80 -1.40 15.50
N THR A 106 -11.49 -1.21 14.36
CA THR A 106 -11.77 -2.29 13.42
C THR A 106 -10.63 -2.45 12.42
N ASN A 107 -10.16 -3.68 12.23
CA ASN A 107 -9.23 -4.03 11.16
C ASN A 107 -9.87 -3.78 9.80
N ARG A 108 -9.08 -3.40 8.82
CA ARG A 108 -9.55 -3.08 7.46
C ARG A 108 -8.76 -3.81 6.40
N HIS A 109 -9.45 -4.25 5.36
CA HIS A 109 -8.84 -4.82 4.17
C HIS A 109 -7.89 -3.83 3.48
N TRP A 110 -7.01 -4.37 2.64
CA TRP A 110 -6.19 -3.59 1.72
C TRP A 110 -7.09 -3.00 0.62
N ALA A 111 -7.22 -1.69 0.59
CA ALA A 111 -7.99 -1.01 -0.45
C ALA A 111 -7.15 -0.85 -1.71
N VAL A 112 -7.72 -1.20 -2.86
CA VAL A 112 -7.04 -1.21 -4.17
C VAL A 112 -7.75 -0.28 -5.14
N TYR A 113 -6.97 0.61 -5.77
CA TYR A 113 -7.30 1.32 -7.00
C TYR A 113 -6.60 0.66 -8.17
N HIS A 114 -7.29 0.49 -9.28
CA HIS A 114 -6.72 0.06 -10.55
C HIS A 114 -7.23 0.97 -11.68
N VAL A 115 -6.33 1.44 -12.53
CA VAL A 115 -6.65 2.44 -13.57
C VAL A 115 -7.76 1.97 -14.53
N SER A 116 -7.82 0.68 -14.86
CA SER A 116 -8.85 0.12 -15.75
C SER A 116 -10.25 0.09 -15.13
N GLU A 117 -10.35 0.07 -13.80
CA GLU A 117 -11.64 0.10 -13.08
C GLU A 117 -12.10 1.53 -12.79
N GLY A 118 -11.16 2.47 -12.76
CA GLY A 118 -11.43 3.88 -12.54
C GLY A 118 -11.63 4.27 -11.08
N ASN A 119 -11.88 5.56 -10.87
CA ASN A 119 -11.89 6.22 -9.57
C ASN A 119 -13.19 6.07 -8.77
N THR A 120 -14.24 5.53 -9.38
CA THR A 120 -15.53 5.25 -8.71
C THR A 120 -15.58 3.86 -8.10
N LYS A 121 -14.60 2.99 -8.44
CA LYS A 121 -14.54 1.61 -7.98
C LYS A 121 -13.35 1.36 -7.06
N TYR A 122 -13.50 0.36 -6.20
CA TYR A 122 -12.46 -0.13 -5.30
C TYR A 122 -12.40 -1.65 -5.30
N GLY A 123 -11.22 -2.21 -5.16
CA GLY A 123 -10.98 -3.61 -4.86
C GLY A 123 -10.48 -3.80 -3.43
N LEU A 124 -10.54 -5.03 -2.94
CA LEU A 124 -10.00 -5.44 -1.65
C LEU A 124 -9.03 -6.60 -1.89
N LEU A 125 -7.73 -6.38 -1.69
CA LEU A 125 -6.70 -7.39 -2.00
C LEU A 125 -6.84 -8.66 -1.16
N SER A 126 -7.28 -8.51 0.09
CA SER A 126 -7.47 -9.61 1.05
C SER A 126 -8.89 -10.19 1.04
N ASP A 127 -9.66 -9.96 -0.03
CA ASP A 127 -11.04 -10.46 -0.17
C ASP A 127 -11.22 -11.10 -1.55
N THR A 128 -12.26 -11.93 -1.70
CA THR A 128 -12.63 -12.61 -2.94
C THR A 128 -13.73 -11.88 -3.73
N ASN A 129 -14.23 -10.77 -3.21
CA ASN A 129 -15.26 -9.97 -3.85
C ASN A 129 -14.74 -9.26 -5.11
N ALA A 130 -15.62 -9.13 -6.11
CA ALA A 130 -15.36 -8.26 -7.27
C ALA A 130 -15.25 -6.79 -6.85
N PHE A 131 -14.68 -5.95 -7.74
CA PHE A 131 -14.63 -4.51 -7.51
C PHE A 131 -16.02 -3.92 -7.21
N GLY A 132 -16.13 -3.23 -6.10
CA GLY A 132 -17.31 -2.49 -5.68
C GLY A 132 -17.30 -1.04 -6.15
N THR A 133 -18.42 -0.34 -6.01
CA THR A 133 -18.55 1.10 -6.31
C THR A 133 -18.82 1.87 -5.04
N SER A 134 -17.96 2.85 -4.72
CA SER A 134 -18.14 3.75 -3.57
C SER A 134 -17.23 4.97 -3.66
N SER A 135 -17.80 6.16 -3.54
CA SER A 135 -17.03 7.41 -3.38
C SER A 135 -16.25 7.48 -2.06
N GLY A 136 -16.59 6.60 -1.11
CA GLY A 136 -15.89 6.52 0.19
C GLY A 136 -14.42 6.16 0.07
N TYR A 137 -13.97 5.51 -1.00
CA TYR A 137 -12.57 5.11 -1.19
C TYR A 137 -11.74 6.21 -1.86
N TRP A 138 -11.99 6.53 -3.12
CA TRP A 138 -11.15 7.44 -3.93
C TRP A 138 -11.81 8.80 -4.18
N ASN A 139 -12.92 9.09 -3.46
CA ASN A 139 -13.68 10.34 -3.56
C ASN A 139 -14.08 10.68 -4.99
N ASP A 140 -14.35 9.65 -5.84
CA ASP A 140 -14.66 9.78 -7.26
C ASP A 140 -13.66 10.68 -8.02
N THR A 141 -12.42 10.75 -7.55
CA THR A 141 -11.38 11.64 -8.05
C THR A 141 -10.24 10.84 -8.68
N THR A 142 -9.97 11.05 -9.94
CA THR A 142 -8.83 10.41 -10.64
C THR A 142 -7.51 10.85 -10.03
N PRO A 143 -6.58 9.91 -9.72
CA PRO A 143 -5.26 10.25 -9.23
C PRO A 143 -4.52 11.20 -10.19
N GLY A 144 -3.91 12.24 -9.63
CA GLY A 144 -3.07 13.18 -10.36
C GLY A 144 -1.62 12.72 -10.44
N THR A 145 -0.75 13.60 -10.95
CA THR A 145 0.69 13.31 -11.11
C THR A 145 1.48 13.36 -9.80
N SER A 146 0.92 13.98 -8.77
CA SER A 146 1.61 14.17 -7.47
C SER A 146 0.82 13.64 -6.29
N THR A 147 -0.53 13.59 -6.39
CA THR A 147 -1.42 13.23 -5.29
C THR A 147 -2.57 12.35 -5.77
N PHE A 148 -3.14 11.57 -4.88
CA PHE A 148 -4.45 10.94 -5.03
C PHE A 148 -5.38 11.38 -3.91
N ALA A 149 -6.70 11.34 -4.15
CA ALA A 149 -7.70 11.66 -3.15
C ALA A 149 -8.20 10.40 -2.45
N VAL A 150 -8.59 10.54 -1.18
CA VAL A 150 -9.30 9.53 -0.41
C VAL A 150 -10.65 10.07 0.08
N GLY A 151 -11.63 9.18 0.15
CA GLY A 151 -12.99 9.50 0.62
C GLY A 151 -13.11 9.44 2.14
N THR A 152 -14.22 8.90 2.63
CA THR A 152 -14.52 8.81 4.07
C THR A 152 -14.45 7.39 4.63
N ASP A 153 -14.17 6.38 3.79
CA ASP A 153 -14.11 5.00 4.24
C ASP A 153 -12.91 4.77 5.15
N ASP A 154 -13.12 4.05 6.25
CA ASP A 154 -12.08 3.76 7.23
C ASP A 154 -10.96 2.86 6.71
N SER A 155 -11.16 2.17 5.59
CA SER A 155 -10.08 1.43 4.92
C SER A 155 -9.00 2.34 4.35
N VAL A 156 -9.31 3.62 4.10
CA VAL A 156 -8.41 4.60 3.48
C VAL A 156 -8.26 5.90 4.25
N ASN A 157 -9.22 6.30 5.11
CA ASN A 157 -9.21 7.63 5.72
C ASN A 157 -9.93 7.74 7.09
N GLY A 158 -9.99 6.66 7.86
CA GLY A 158 -10.53 6.72 9.23
C GLY A 158 -9.82 7.78 10.09
N ASN A 159 -10.57 8.48 10.92
CA ASN A 159 -10.03 9.60 11.70
C ASN A 159 -8.92 9.12 12.66
N ASN A 160 -7.82 9.88 12.71
CA ASN A 160 -6.62 9.59 13.51
C ASN A 160 -5.94 8.23 13.23
N ALA A 161 -6.39 7.43 12.26
CA ALA A 161 -5.76 6.15 11.93
C ALA A 161 -4.50 6.36 11.07
N PRO A 162 -3.42 5.58 11.31
CA PRO A 162 -2.24 5.58 10.47
C PRO A 162 -2.43 4.67 9.25
N TYR A 163 -1.91 5.10 8.09
CA TYR A 163 -1.98 4.40 6.82
C TYR A 163 -0.63 4.33 6.11
N VAL A 164 -0.45 3.30 5.30
CA VAL A 164 0.57 3.25 4.25
C VAL A 164 -0.12 3.11 2.89
N ALA A 165 0.39 3.86 1.91
CA ALA A 165 0.00 3.76 0.51
C ALA A 165 1.20 3.35 -0.33
N TYR A 166 1.02 2.34 -1.16
CA TYR A 166 1.95 1.93 -2.20
C TYR A 166 1.36 2.36 -3.53
N CYS A 167 2.11 3.08 -4.33
CA CYS A 167 1.68 3.61 -5.62
C CYS A 167 2.62 3.15 -6.72
N TRP A 168 2.07 2.63 -7.81
CA TRP A 168 2.82 2.22 -8.99
C TRP A 168 2.28 2.92 -10.24
N ALA A 169 3.20 3.36 -11.08
CA ALA A 169 2.93 3.80 -12.45
C ALA A 169 3.64 2.86 -13.44
N GLY A 170 3.05 2.67 -14.61
CA GLY A 170 3.68 1.92 -15.68
C GLY A 170 4.98 2.60 -16.16
N VAL A 171 5.99 1.80 -16.45
CA VAL A 171 7.28 2.24 -17.01
C VAL A 171 7.59 1.37 -18.23
N ASP A 172 7.76 2.01 -19.37
CA ASP A 172 8.01 1.33 -20.65
C ASP A 172 9.20 0.35 -20.57
N GLY A 173 8.96 -0.89 -20.99
CA GLY A 173 9.95 -1.96 -20.95
C GLY A 173 10.23 -2.56 -19.56
N TYR A 174 9.55 -2.05 -18.50
CA TYR A 174 9.77 -2.49 -17.13
C TYR A 174 8.48 -2.99 -16.45
N SER A 175 7.42 -2.17 -16.43
CA SER A 175 6.15 -2.52 -15.76
C SER A 175 4.93 -2.00 -16.53
N LYS A 176 3.84 -2.74 -16.45
CA LYS A 176 2.56 -2.37 -17.05
C LYS A 176 1.40 -2.89 -16.20
N PHE A 177 0.36 -2.08 -16.04
CA PHE A 177 -0.88 -2.42 -15.36
C PHE A 177 -2.01 -2.46 -16.40
N GLY A 178 -2.81 -3.52 -16.41
CA GLY A 178 -3.86 -3.72 -17.38
C GLY A 178 -4.76 -4.90 -17.04
N THR A 179 -5.72 -5.16 -17.89
CA THR A 179 -6.66 -6.29 -17.82
C THR A 179 -6.33 -7.32 -18.89
N TYR A 180 -6.81 -8.54 -18.72
CA TYR A 180 -6.76 -9.65 -19.68
C TYR A 180 -8.16 -10.22 -19.93
#